data_79263f4147b7bb248c31f430177f43b6
#
_entry.id   79263f4147b7bb248c31f430177f43b6
#
_cell.length_a   1.000
_cell.length_b   1.000
_cell.length_c   1.000
_cell.angle_alpha   90.00
_cell.angle_beta   90.00
_cell.angle_gamma   90.00
#
_symmetry.space_group_name_H-M   'P 1'
#
loop_
_entity.id
_entity.type
_entity.pdbx_description
1 polymer ?
#
loop_
_entity_poly.entity_id
_entity_poly.type
_entity_poly.pdbx_seq_one_letter_code
_entity_poly.pdbx_strand_id
1 'polypeptide(L)'
;MTYLRDALTERVGEFIQLRRDIHRHPELAFEEHRTSDLVAAKLESWGYAVHRGLGGTGVVGTLRRGQSPRSLGIRADMDALPIQEATGHAWASSKPGLMHACGHDGHTAMLLAAAKAIAQDTLFDGTLNLIFQPAEEGGGGAVRMMDDGLFDQHPCDAVFAMHNMPGTPVGHFVFRDGAAMASSDYATIRVHGTGGHGAMPHRAADPLVAAAAIVMALQTIVSRNVDPLHTAVVTVGALHAGQANNVIPALAILEFSVRALDPQVRLLLEQRIKALVLAQAESFGVRAEIDWRKGYCVLVNSVAETDFARQVALTLVGPERVTLHGPALTGSEDFAFMLEKIPGSYLLIGNGDGDSAGACMVHNPGYDFNDDNIATGASYWSALVQAFFLKTHFP
;
A
#
# COMPACT_ATOMS: atom_id res chain seq x y z
N MET A 1 6.35 28.83 8.32
CA MET A 1 5.69 27.69 7.63
C MET A 1 4.57 28.10 6.67
N THR A 2 3.73 29.08 7.00
CA THR A 2 2.72 29.62 6.06
C THR A 2 3.34 30.10 4.75
N TYR A 3 4.49 30.78 4.79
CA TYR A 3 5.22 31.26 3.61
C TYR A 3 5.65 30.13 2.64
N LEU A 4 6.06 28.97 3.16
CA LEU A 4 6.42 27.79 2.33
C LEU A 4 5.20 27.24 1.58
N ARG A 5 4.04 27.21 2.22
CA ARG A 5 2.79 26.77 1.60
C ARG A 5 2.34 27.73 0.50
N ASP A 6 2.43 29.05 0.74
CA ASP A 6 2.00 30.05 -0.22
C ASP A 6 2.94 30.06 -1.44
N ALA A 7 4.25 29.95 -1.26
CA ALA A 7 5.23 29.85 -2.33
C ALA A 7 5.08 28.57 -3.17
N LEU A 8 4.72 27.44 -2.54
CA LEU A 8 4.42 26.19 -3.24
C LEU A 8 3.09 26.26 -3.98
N THR A 9 2.08 26.94 -3.43
CA THR A 9 0.77 27.13 -4.08
C THR A 9 0.91 27.91 -5.40
N GLU A 10 1.78 28.92 -5.46
CA GLU A 10 2.05 29.66 -6.70
C GLU A 10 2.74 28.82 -7.78
N ARG A 11 3.50 27.78 -7.40
CA ARG A 11 4.29 26.92 -8.30
C ARG A 11 3.63 25.57 -8.58
N VAL A 12 2.52 25.25 -7.94
CA VAL A 12 1.89 23.91 -7.99
C VAL A 12 1.40 23.53 -9.38
N GLY A 13 1.09 24.50 -10.24
CA GLY A 13 0.50 24.27 -11.56
C GLY A 13 1.32 23.32 -12.45
N GLU A 14 2.66 23.37 -12.39
CA GLU A 14 3.51 22.44 -13.13
C GLU A 14 3.38 20.99 -12.63
N PHE A 15 3.20 20.79 -11.31
CA PHE A 15 3.08 19.47 -10.72
C PHE A 15 1.66 18.88 -10.88
N ILE A 16 0.63 19.71 -10.95
CA ILE A 16 -0.72 19.31 -11.39
C ILE A 16 -0.66 18.77 -12.82
N GLN A 17 0.01 19.47 -13.74
CA GLN A 17 0.15 19.00 -15.11
C GLN A 17 1.00 17.72 -15.19
N LEU A 18 2.05 17.62 -14.38
CA LEU A 18 2.90 16.44 -14.29
C LEU A 18 2.11 15.23 -13.77
N ARG A 19 1.32 15.40 -12.68
CA ARG A 19 0.43 14.36 -12.15
C ARG A 19 -0.56 13.89 -13.21
N ARG A 20 -1.24 14.81 -13.89
CA ARG A 20 -2.21 14.50 -14.96
C ARG A 20 -1.54 13.84 -16.17
N ASP A 21 -0.28 14.13 -16.43
CA ASP A 21 0.48 13.46 -17.47
C ASP A 21 0.85 12.02 -17.08
N ILE A 22 1.24 11.77 -15.82
CA ILE A 22 1.44 10.42 -15.29
C ILE A 22 0.12 9.65 -15.33
N HIS A 23 -0.99 10.23 -14.88
CA HIS A 23 -2.32 9.63 -14.88
C HIS A 23 -2.76 9.18 -16.28
N ARG A 24 -2.47 10.01 -17.30
CA ARG A 24 -2.78 9.70 -18.69
C ARG A 24 -1.98 8.53 -19.25
N HIS A 25 -0.82 8.22 -18.67
CA HIS A 25 0.10 7.19 -19.13
C HIS A 25 0.40 6.16 -18.03
N PRO A 26 -0.63 5.48 -17.49
CA PRO A 26 -0.44 4.55 -16.38
C PRO A 26 0.42 3.35 -16.80
N GLU A 27 1.24 2.89 -15.88
CA GLU A 27 2.13 1.74 -16.05
C GLU A 27 1.94 0.78 -14.88
N LEU A 28 1.86 -0.53 -15.17
CA LEU A 28 1.67 -1.56 -14.14
C LEU A 28 2.96 -1.85 -13.38
N ALA A 29 2.81 -2.60 -12.31
CA ALA A 29 3.88 -3.07 -11.44
C ALA A 29 5.09 -3.60 -12.23
N PHE A 30 6.27 -3.06 -11.96
CA PHE A 30 7.56 -3.31 -12.63
C PHE A 30 7.66 -2.88 -14.09
N GLU A 31 6.65 -2.20 -14.63
CA GLU A 31 6.64 -1.66 -16.00
C GLU A 31 6.62 -0.12 -16.01
N GLU A 32 6.90 0.54 -14.88
CA GLU A 32 6.84 2.00 -14.67
C GLU A 32 8.04 2.72 -15.31
N HIS A 33 8.45 2.31 -16.52
CA HIS A 33 9.65 2.81 -17.20
C HIS A 33 9.57 4.30 -17.51
N ARG A 34 8.45 4.77 -18.06
CA ARG A 34 8.23 6.18 -18.39
C ARG A 34 8.18 7.06 -17.14
N THR A 35 7.47 6.61 -16.12
CA THR A 35 7.36 7.31 -14.84
C THR A 35 8.72 7.38 -14.14
N SER A 36 9.47 6.28 -14.13
CA SER A 36 10.85 6.22 -13.64
C SER A 36 11.78 7.20 -14.36
N ASP A 37 11.73 7.24 -15.72
CA ASP A 37 12.54 8.16 -16.53
C ASP A 37 12.20 9.63 -16.22
N LEU A 38 10.92 9.94 -16.08
CA LEU A 38 10.44 11.28 -15.74
C LEU A 38 10.92 11.71 -14.36
N VAL A 39 10.76 10.84 -13.35
CA VAL A 39 11.20 11.08 -11.97
C VAL A 39 12.71 11.32 -11.92
N ALA A 40 13.51 10.43 -12.54
CA ALA A 40 14.96 10.53 -12.56
C ALA A 40 15.42 11.85 -13.20
N ALA A 41 14.90 12.18 -14.39
CA ALA A 41 15.27 13.41 -15.10
C ALA A 41 14.92 14.68 -14.29
N LYS A 42 13.78 14.70 -13.59
CA LYS A 42 13.39 15.82 -12.72
C LYS A 42 14.35 15.97 -11.55
N LEU A 43 14.64 14.89 -10.83
CA LEU A 43 15.55 14.90 -9.68
C LEU A 43 16.97 15.33 -10.09
N GLU A 44 17.51 14.81 -11.19
CA GLU A 44 18.82 15.22 -11.75
C GLU A 44 18.85 16.71 -12.06
N SER A 45 17.79 17.25 -12.67
CA SER A 45 17.69 18.67 -13.02
C SER A 45 17.69 19.61 -11.81
N TRP A 46 17.33 19.10 -10.62
CA TRP A 46 17.33 19.83 -9.35
C TRP A 46 18.57 19.54 -8.48
N GLY A 47 19.53 18.77 -8.99
CA GLY A 47 20.82 18.52 -8.34
C GLY A 47 20.84 17.36 -7.35
N TYR A 48 19.86 16.45 -7.40
CA TYR A 48 19.93 15.18 -6.68
C TYR A 48 20.91 14.22 -7.38
N ALA A 49 21.65 13.44 -6.60
CA ALA A 49 22.33 12.25 -7.11
C ALA A 49 21.28 11.16 -7.27
N VAL A 50 21.13 10.63 -8.48
CA VAL A 50 20.04 9.69 -8.82
C VAL A 50 20.61 8.29 -9.01
N HIS A 51 20.00 7.33 -8.28
CA HIS A 51 20.22 5.90 -8.46
C HIS A 51 18.94 5.28 -9.04
N ARG A 52 19.07 4.50 -10.11
CA ARG A 52 17.97 3.88 -10.84
C ARG A 52 18.10 2.35 -10.83
N GLY A 53 16.96 1.68 -10.97
CA GLY A 53 16.90 0.23 -11.21
C GLY A 53 16.77 -0.62 -9.95
N LEU A 54 16.71 -0.03 -8.76
CA LEU A 54 16.35 -0.78 -7.55
C LEU A 54 14.91 -1.27 -7.66
N GLY A 55 14.68 -2.57 -7.51
CA GLY A 55 13.38 -3.17 -7.77
C GLY A 55 12.95 -3.11 -9.24
N GLY A 56 13.91 -2.97 -10.18
CA GLY A 56 13.64 -2.88 -11.63
C GLY A 56 13.44 -1.46 -12.11
N THR A 57 12.35 -0.78 -11.76
CA THR A 57 12.00 0.58 -12.21
C THR A 57 12.11 1.64 -11.11
N GLY A 58 12.48 1.27 -9.89
CA GLY A 58 12.61 2.19 -8.75
C GLY A 58 13.71 3.23 -8.94
N VAL A 59 13.49 4.40 -8.35
CA VAL A 59 14.41 5.55 -8.40
C VAL A 59 14.65 6.07 -6.99
N VAL A 60 15.92 6.32 -6.65
CA VAL A 60 16.28 7.02 -5.41
C VAL A 60 17.03 8.29 -5.75
N GLY A 61 16.48 9.43 -5.30
CA GLY A 61 17.15 10.73 -5.38
C GLY A 61 17.78 11.09 -4.04
N THR A 62 19.10 11.20 -3.99
CA THR A 62 19.84 11.57 -2.78
C THR A 62 20.30 13.02 -2.85
N LEU A 63 19.96 13.81 -1.84
CA LEU A 63 20.45 15.17 -1.64
C LEU A 63 21.19 15.25 -0.31
N ARG A 64 22.50 15.56 -0.37
CA ARG A 64 23.34 15.76 0.83
C ARG A 64 23.67 17.23 1.02
N ARG A 65 23.52 17.70 2.27
CA ARG A 65 23.93 19.05 2.70
C ARG A 65 24.63 18.97 4.06
N GLY A 66 25.62 19.85 4.26
CA GLY A 66 26.37 19.91 5.52
C GLY A 66 27.21 18.67 5.80
N GLN A 67 27.42 18.38 7.10
CA GLN A 67 28.33 17.33 7.57
C GLN A 67 27.67 16.31 8.53
N SER A 68 26.42 16.53 8.94
CA SER A 68 25.72 15.62 9.84
C SER A 68 25.61 14.21 9.23
N PRO A 69 25.83 13.15 10.01
CA PRO A 69 25.64 11.78 9.54
C PRO A 69 24.16 11.39 9.43
N ARG A 70 23.24 12.24 9.89
CA ARG A 70 21.80 11.94 9.89
C ARG A 70 21.25 11.75 8.49
N SER A 71 20.29 10.83 8.37
CA SER A 71 19.69 10.46 7.11
C SER A 71 18.18 10.23 7.22
N LEU A 72 17.45 10.67 6.22
CA LEU A 72 15.98 10.61 6.17
C LEU A 72 15.53 10.02 4.84
N GLY A 73 14.62 9.05 4.87
CA GLY A 73 13.91 8.52 3.71
C GLY A 73 12.48 9.04 3.61
N ILE A 74 12.05 9.40 2.41
CA ILE A 74 10.64 9.69 2.10
C ILE A 74 10.26 8.87 0.86
N ARG A 75 9.18 8.11 0.95
CA ARG A 75 8.73 7.20 -0.12
C ARG A 75 7.45 7.70 -0.78
N ALA A 76 7.39 7.55 -2.08
CA ALA A 76 6.16 7.54 -2.88
C ALA A 76 6.17 6.32 -3.81
N ASP A 77 5.00 5.72 -4.01
CA ASP A 77 4.75 4.66 -4.98
C ASP A 77 4.49 5.22 -6.38
N MET A 78 4.62 4.38 -7.44
CA MET A 78 4.54 4.86 -8.83
C MET A 78 3.58 4.04 -9.71
N ASP A 79 3.20 2.83 -9.34
CA ASP A 79 2.48 1.90 -10.19
C ASP A 79 0.98 2.20 -10.30
N ALA A 80 0.39 1.68 -11.37
CA ALA A 80 -1.04 1.76 -11.69
C ALA A 80 -1.72 0.40 -11.60
N LEU A 81 -3.03 0.38 -11.80
CA LEU A 81 -3.90 -0.79 -11.68
C LEU A 81 -4.52 -1.21 -13.03
N PRO A 82 -4.82 -2.51 -13.21
CA PRO A 82 -5.52 -3.02 -14.39
C PRO A 82 -7.03 -2.77 -14.29
N ILE A 83 -7.41 -1.47 -14.29
CA ILE A 83 -8.80 -1.00 -14.18
C ILE A 83 -9.14 -0.16 -15.40
N GLN A 84 -10.32 -0.38 -16.01
CA GLN A 84 -10.83 0.49 -17.06
C GLN A 84 -11.41 1.76 -16.43
N GLU A 85 -10.76 2.89 -16.71
CA GLU A 85 -11.20 4.19 -16.20
C GLU A 85 -12.55 4.62 -16.78
N ALA A 86 -13.38 5.26 -15.95
CA ALA A 86 -14.69 5.77 -16.28
C ALA A 86 -14.92 7.22 -15.79
N THR A 87 -13.87 7.98 -15.46
CA THR A 87 -13.97 9.35 -14.95
C THR A 87 -14.45 10.36 -15.98
N GLY A 88 -14.10 10.17 -17.26
CA GLY A 88 -14.38 11.11 -18.34
C GLY A 88 -13.58 12.42 -18.29
N HIS A 89 -12.53 12.49 -17.46
CA HIS A 89 -11.67 13.66 -17.36
C HIS A 89 -10.81 13.89 -18.61
N ALA A 90 -10.43 15.13 -18.86
CA ALA A 90 -9.55 15.49 -19.98
C ALA A 90 -8.15 14.85 -19.87
N TRP A 91 -7.76 14.42 -18.67
CA TRP A 91 -6.53 13.72 -18.37
C TRP A 91 -6.70 12.23 -18.10
N ALA A 92 -7.88 11.68 -18.40
CA ALA A 92 -8.13 10.24 -18.24
C ALA A 92 -7.08 9.40 -18.97
N SER A 93 -6.89 8.18 -18.50
CA SER A 93 -5.93 7.22 -19.07
C SER A 93 -6.08 7.09 -20.58
N SER A 94 -4.98 7.17 -21.29
CA SER A 94 -4.90 6.89 -22.73
C SER A 94 -4.69 5.40 -23.04
N LYS A 95 -4.50 4.56 -21.99
CA LYS A 95 -4.26 3.12 -22.11
C LYS A 95 -5.51 2.34 -21.66
N PRO A 96 -6.29 1.75 -22.59
CA PRO A 96 -7.48 0.98 -22.23
C PRO A 96 -7.17 -0.12 -21.20
N GLY A 97 -8.01 -0.23 -20.17
CA GLY A 97 -7.87 -1.23 -19.12
C GLY A 97 -6.81 -0.93 -18.05
N LEU A 98 -6.13 0.23 -18.12
CA LEU A 98 -5.16 0.66 -17.12
C LEU A 98 -5.54 2.03 -16.55
N MET A 99 -5.34 2.24 -15.23
CA MET A 99 -5.69 3.48 -14.56
C MET A 99 -4.87 3.65 -13.27
N HIS A 100 -4.46 4.89 -12.95
CA HIS A 100 -4.04 5.24 -11.60
C HIS A 100 -5.28 5.37 -10.68
N ALA A 101 -5.78 4.25 -10.20
CA ALA A 101 -6.97 4.22 -9.35
C ALA A 101 -6.67 4.17 -7.85
N CYS A 102 -5.39 4.33 -7.44
CA CYS A 102 -4.96 4.43 -6.05
C CYS A 102 -4.32 5.78 -5.70
N GLY A 103 -3.98 6.60 -6.71
CA GLY A 103 -3.42 7.94 -6.51
C GLY A 103 -1.90 8.00 -6.47
N HIS A 104 -1.21 6.97 -6.92
CA HIS A 104 0.25 6.92 -6.94
C HIS A 104 0.86 7.98 -7.89
N ASP A 105 0.13 8.39 -8.93
CA ASP A 105 0.44 9.57 -9.75
C ASP A 105 0.49 10.85 -8.91
N GLY A 106 -0.45 11.01 -7.97
CA GLY A 106 -0.50 12.12 -7.01
C GLY A 106 0.62 12.04 -5.97
N HIS A 107 0.90 10.86 -5.43
CA HIS A 107 2.00 10.66 -4.46
C HIS A 107 3.34 11.00 -5.09
N THR A 108 3.60 10.49 -6.31
CA THR A 108 4.79 10.83 -7.11
C THR A 108 4.90 12.33 -7.36
N ALA A 109 3.81 12.99 -7.79
CA ALA A 109 3.82 14.42 -8.06
C ALA A 109 4.01 15.27 -6.79
N MET A 110 3.39 14.89 -5.66
CA MET A 110 3.60 15.54 -4.36
C MET A 110 5.06 15.47 -3.92
N LEU A 111 5.67 14.29 -4.02
CA LEU A 111 7.07 14.11 -3.62
C LEU A 111 8.03 14.84 -4.56
N LEU A 112 7.76 14.90 -5.86
CA LEU A 112 8.54 15.70 -6.81
C LEU A 112 8.40 17.21 -6.54
N ALA A 113 7.20 17.69 -6.18
CA ALA A 113 6.98 19.08 -5.80
C ALA A 113 7.79 19.45 -4.54
N ALA A 114 7.78 18.56 -3.54
CA ALA A 114 8.64 18.70 -2.36
C ALA A 114 10.12 18.68 -2.71
N ALA A 115 10.55 17.74 -3.57
CA ALA A 115 11.94 17.62 -3.99
C ALA A 115 12.49 18.92 -4.59
N LYS A 116 11.72 19.56 -5.49
CA LYS A 116 12.10 20.85 -6.07
C LYS A 116 12.22 21.95 -5.03
N ALA A 117 11.24 22.07 -4.14
CA ALA A 117 11.23 23.08 -3.09
C ALA A 117 12.38 22.86 -2.08
N ILE A 118 12.65 21.61 -1.69
CA ILE A 118 13.73 21.26 -0.77
C ILE A 118 15.09 21.59 -1.39
N ALA A 119 15.27 21.27 -2.67
CA ALA A 119 16.52 21.58 -3.38
C ALA A 119 16.81 23.08 -3.46
N GLN A 120 15.77 23.91 -3.59
CA GLN A 120 15.91 25.36 -3.78
C GLN A 120 15.89 26.14 -2.47
N ASP A 121 14.98 25.83 -1.57
CA ASP A 121 14.56 26.72 -0.48
C ASP A 121 14.79 26.17 0.93
N THR A 122 15.10 24.85 1.10
CA THR A 122 15.19 24.24 2.42
C THR A 122 16.63 24.07 2.88
N LEU A 123 16.96 24.67 4.00
CA LEU A 123 18.26 24.47 4.67
C LEU A 123 18.15 23.26 5.61
N PHE A 124 19.08 22.31 5.48
CA PHE A 124 19.21 21.17 6.38
C PHE A 124 20.68 20.69 6.44
N ASP A 125 21.02 19.90 7.47
CA ASP A 125 22.34 19.29 7.62
C ASP A 125 22.19 17.78 7.76
N GLY A 126 22.52 17.02 6.70
CA GLY A 126 22.37 15.57 6.62
C GLY A 126 22.17 15.06 5.19
N THR A 127 21.59 13.87 5.08
CA THR A 127 21.28 13.19 3.83
C THR A 127 19.77 12.93 3.70
N LEU A 128 19.17 13.41 2.63
CA LEU A 128 17.78 13.12 2.26
C LEU A 128 17.76 12.10 1.11
N ASN A 129 17.05 11.00 1.27
CA ASN A 129 16.79 9.99 0.25
C ASN A 129 15.31 10.02 -0.12
N LEU A 130 14.98 10.42 -1.36
CA LEU A 130 13.64 10.37 -1.91
C LEU A 130 13.49 9.07 -2.69
N ILE A 131 12.63 8.18 -2.21
CA ILE A 131 12.45 6.82 -2.71
C ILE A 131 11.16 6.77 -3.54
N PHE A 132 11.30 6.60 -4.85
CA PHE A 132 10.17 6.37 -5.76
C PHE A 132 10.09 4.89 -6.04
N GLN A 133 9.10 4.26 -5.43
CA GLN A 133 8.98 2.81 -5.35
C GLN A 133 8.04 2.28 -6.44
N PRO A 134 8.44 1.21 -7.17
CA PRO A 134 7.56 0.48 -8.09
C PRO A 134 6.68 -0.52 -7.36
N ALA A 135 5.66 -1.04 -8.05
CA ALA A 135 4.99 -2.29 -7.77
C ALA A 135 4.44 -2.45 -6.34
N GLU A 136 3.79 -1.41 -5.81
CA GLU A 136 3.09 -1.51 -4.52
C GLU A 136 1.88 -2.42 -4.63
N GLU A 137 1.11 -2.38 -5.73
CA GLU A 137 -0.15 -3.07 -5.97
C GLU A 137 0.05 -4.59 -6.20
N GLY A 138 0.48 -5.29 -5.13
CA GLY A 138 0.65 -6.74 -5.12
C GLY A 138 1.98 -7.26 -5.66
N GLY A 139 2.86 -6.38 -6.16
CA GLY A 139 4.17 -6.76 -6.71
C GLY A 139 5.28 -6.89 -5.66
N GLY A 140 5.14 -6.26 -4.49
CA GLY A 140 6.15 -6.27 -3.42
C GLY A 140 7.41 -5.48 -3.79
N GLY A 141 7.24 -4.34 -4.45
CA GLY A 141 8.34 -3.48 -4.90
C GLY A 141 9.25 -3.02 -3.77
N ALA A 142 8.69 -2.78 -2.57
CA ALA A 142 9.48 -2.43 -1.38
C ALA A 142 10.50 -3.53 -1.04
N VAL A 143 10.06 -4.79 -0.98
CA VAL A 143 10.94 -5.93 -0.72
C VAL A 143 12.00 -6.04 -1.81
N ARG A 144 11.59 -5.89 -3.09
CA ARG A 144 12.49 -5.98 -4.22
C ARG A 144 13.56 -4.90 -4.19
N MET A 145 13.20 -3.65 -3.88
CA MET A 145 14.18 -2.57 -3.72
C MET A 145 15.16 -2.84 -2.56
N MET A 146 14.67 -3.39 -1.44
CA MET A 146 15.51 -3.74 -0.30
C MET A 146 16.45 -4.91 -0.62
N ASP A 147 15.98 -5.93 -1.34
CA ASP A 147 16.81 -7.07 -1.78
C ASP A 147 17.91 -6.61 -2.75
N ASP A 148 17.65 -5.56 -3.55
CA ASP A 148 18.64 -4.92 -4.40
C ASP A 148 19.57 -3.95 -3.64
N GLY A 149 19.46 -3.86 -2.30
CA GLY A 149 20.36 -3.12 -1.43
C GLY A 149 19.95 -1.67 -1.16
N LEU A 150 18.64 -1.33 -1.17
CA LEU A 150 18.15 0.02 -0.94
C LEU A 150 18.78 0.68 0.29
N PHE A 151 18.65 0.07 1.47
CA PHE A 151 19.15 0.68 2.71
C PHE A 151 20.64 0.48 2.96
N ASP A 152 21.29 -0.44 2.24
CA ASP A 152 22.75 -0.58 2.25
C ASP A 152 23.42 0.57 1.51
N GLN A 153 22.82 1.02 0.41
CA GLN A 153 23.33 2.07 -0.47
C GLN A 153 22.79 3.45 -0.10
N HIS A 154 21.57 3.51 0.43
CA HIS A 154 20.86 4.72 0.84
C HIS A 154 20.36 4.59 2.28
N PRO A 155 21.27 4.57 3.28
CA PRO A 155 20.89 4.39 4.68
C PRO A 155 19.95 5.51 5.15
N CYS A 156 18.99 5.14 6.01
CA CYS A 156 18.03 6.06 6.61
C CYS A 156 17.92 5.79 8.12
N ASP A 157 17.94 6.85 8.92
CA ASP A 157 17.65 6.76 10.36
C ASP A 157 16.14 6.66 10.62
N ALA A 158 15.34 7.22 9.70
CA ALA A 158 13.88 7.08 9.69
C ALA A 158 13.34 7.12 8.26
N VAL A 159 12.17 6.48 8.03
CA VAL A 159 11.47 6.51 6.74
C VAL A 159 10.00 6.92 6.90
N PHE A 160 9.49 7.70 5.96
CA PHE A 160 8.10 8.16 5.97
C PHE A 160 7.45 7.96 4.61
N ALA A 161 6.14 7.64 4.62
CA ALA A 161 5.31 7.59 3.43
C ALA A 161 3.93 8.17 3.71
N MET A 162 3.26 8.68 2.68
CA MET A 162 1.92 9.27 2.76
C MET A 162 1.05 8.71 1.64
N HIS A 163 -0.17 8.33 2.01
CA HIS A 163 -1.17 7.89 1.04
C HIS A 163 -2.41 8.79 1.08
N ASN A 164 -2.99 9.06 -0.05
CA ASN A 164 -4.27 9.74 -0.13
C ASN A 164 -5.41 8.85 0.38
N MET A 165 -6.45 9.43 0.99
CA MET A 165 -7.57 8.66 1.52
C MET A 165 -8.90 9.37 1.22
N PRO A 166 -9.69 8.86 0.25
CA PRO A 166 -11.08 9.27 0.08
C PRO A 166 -11.93 8.99 1.33
N GLY A 167 -13.00 9.79 1.52
CA GLY A 167 -13.82 9.75 2.74
C GLY A 167 -13.28 10.60 3.88
N THR A 168 -12.18 11.30 3.66
CA THR A 168 -11.58 12.29 4.57
C THR A 168 -11.45 13.62 3.83
N PRO A 169 -11.75 14.79 4.46
CA PRO A 169 -11.67 16.09 3.80
C PRO A 169 -10.29 16.34 3.19
N VAL A 170 -10.23 17.01 2.04
CA VAL A 170 -8.99 17.29 1.32
C VAL A 170 -7.96 18.02 2.19
N GLY A 171 -6.73 17.51 2.19
CA GLY A 171 -5.60 18.04 2.97
C GLY A 171 -5.75 17.92 4.49
N HIS A 172 -6.64 17.06 4.97
CA HIS A 172 -6.73 16.65 6.37
C HIS A 172 -5.79 15.47 6.62
N PHE A 173 -4.94 15.56 7.62
CA PHE A 173 -3.97 14.50 7.94
C PHE A 173 -4.53 13.52 8.96
N VAL A 174 -4.26 12.23 8.76
CA VAL A 174 -4.67 11.18 9.70
C VAL A 174 -3.44 10.36 10.10
N PHE A 175 -3.23 10.23 11.42
CA PHE A 175 -2.12 9.48 12.00
C PHE A 175 -2.62 8.29 12.81
N ARG A 176 -1.81 7.26 12.86
CA ARG A 176 -2.01 6.11 13.75
C ARG A 176 -0.66 5.50 14.09
N ASP A 177 -0.35 5.46 15.37
CA ASP A 177 0.79 4.73 15.93
C ASP A 177 0.46 3.23 16.08
N GLY A 178 1.47 2.38 16.01
CA GLY A 178 1.31 0.93 16.05
C GLY A 178 0.70 0.36 14.76
N ALA A 179 -0.07 -0.71 14.88
CA ALA A 179 -0.67 -1.41 13.74
C ALA A 179 -1.67 -0.50 13.00
N ALA A 180 -1.32 -0.08 11.79
CA ALA A 180 -2.10 0.85 10.99
C ALA A 180 -2.82 0.17 9.80
N MET A 181 -2.17 -0.80 9.12
CA MET A 181 -2.77 -1.55 8.03
C MET A 181 -2.55 -3.05 8.20
N ALA A 182 -3.50 -3.86 7.71
CA ALA A 182 -3.49 -5.30 7.91
C ALA A 182 -2.45 -6.00 7.02
N SER A 183 -2.00 -7.17 7.49
CA SER A 183 -1.31 -8.13 6.62
C SER A 183 -2.25 -8.67 5.55
N SER A 184 -1.67 -9.18 4.46
CA SER A 184 -2.42 -9.89 3.42
C SER A 184 -1.76 -11.23 3.14
N ASP A 185 -2.52 -12.31 3.30
CA ASP A 185 -2.15 -13.63 2.83
C ASP A 185 -3.23 -14.17 1.91
N TYR A 186 -2.83 -15.04 0.99
CA TYR A 186 -3.71 -15.67 0.03
C TYR A 186 -3.48 -17.17 0.04
N ALA A 187 -4.53 -17.95 -0.23
CA ALA A 187 -4.33 -19.36 -0.43
C ALA A 187 -5.31 -19.96 -1.44
N THR A 188 -4.83 -21.00 -2.09
CA THR A 188 -5.63 -21.86 -2.96
C THR A 188 -5.66 -23.25 -2.35
N ILE A 189 -6.88 -23.76 -2.09
CA ILE A 189 -7.08 -25.14 -1.63
C ILE A 189 -7.60 -25.96 -2.80
N ARG A 190 -6.93 -27.06 -3.09
CA ARG A 190 -7.40 -28.08 -4.05
C ARG A 190 -7.90 -29.28 -3.27
N VAL A 191 -9.20 -29.57 -3.36
CA VAL A 191 -9.85 -30.70 -2.70
C VAL A 191 -10.03 -31.81 -3.74
N HIS A 192 -9.25 -32.87 -3.61
CA HIS A 192 -9.23 -34.01 -4.51
C HIS A 192 -10.13 -35.13 -3.96
N GLY A 193 -11.16 -35.45 -4.71
CA GLY A 193 -12.06 -36.58 -4.45
C GLY A 193 -11.99 -37.62 -5.56
N THR A 194 -13.05 -38.42 -5.65
CA THR A 194 -13.27 -39.37 -6.75
C THR A 194 -14.53 -38.95 -7.50
N GLY A 195 -14.46 -38.75 -8.79
CA GLY A 195 -15.63 -38.49 -9.62
C GLY A 195 -16.60 -39.64 -9.60
N GLY A 196 -17.90 -39.38 -9.87
CA GLY A 196 -18.90 -40.40 -9.85
C GLY A 196 -20.24 -40.01 -10.46
N HIS A 197 -21.11 -40.97 -10.59
CA HIS A 197 -22.47 -40.76 -11.04
C HIS A 197 -23.31 -40.13 -9.91
N GLY A 198 -23.98 -38.99 -10.17
CA GLY A 198 -24.76 -38.26 -9.16
C GLY A 198 -25.83 -39.07 -8.42
N ALA A 199 -26.37 -40.13 -9.06
CA ALA A 199 -27.31 -41.06 -8.42
C ALA A 199 -26.66 -42.20 -7.59
N MET A 200 -25.29 -42.27 -7.57
CA MET A 200 -24.54 -43.30 -6.83
C MET A 200 -23.47 -42.66 -5.93
N PRO A 201 -23.82 -41.67 -5.05
CA PRO A 201 -22.85 -40.93 -4.24
C PRO A 201 -22.04 -41.81 -3.28
N HIS A 202 -22.58 -42.97 -2.87
CA HIS A 202 -21.91 -43.95 -2.03
C HIS A 202 -20.72 -44.65 -2.66
N ARG A 203 -20.47 -44.42 -3.98
CA ARG A 203 -19.31 -44.92 -4.74
C ARG A 203 -18.28 -43.86 -5.04
N ALA A 204 -18.45 -42.65 -4.53
CA ALA A 204 -17.56 -41.53 -4.75
C ALA A 204 -17.19 -40.88 -3.41
N ALA A 205 -16.03 -40.22 -3.39
CA ALA A 205 -15.68 -39.24 -2.36
C ALA A 205 -15.91 -37.88 -2.97
N ASP A 206 -16.91 -37.14 -2.48
CA ASP A 206 -17.39 -35.89 -3.10
C ASP A 206 -16.62 -34.66 -2.64
N PRO A 207 -15.74 -34.08 -3.47
CA PRO A 207 -14.97 -32.91 -3.09
C PRO A 207 -15.80 -31.63 -3.04
N LEU A 208 -16.97 -31.56 -3.71
CA LEU A 208 -17.85 -30.40 -3.67
C LEU A 208 -18.50 -30.26 -2.29
N VAL A 209 -19.01 -31.35 -1.75
CA VAL A 209 -19.62 -31.37 -0.39
C VAL A 209 -18.55 -31.06 0.66
N ALA A 210 -17.34 -31.64 0.52
CA ALA A 210 -16.21 -31.37 1.40
C ALA A 210 -15.78 -29.89 1.33
N ALA A 211 -15.69 -29.30 0.13
CA ALA A 211 -15.38 -27.90 -0.05
C ALA A 211 -16.40 -26.96 0.59
N ALA A 212 -17.70 -27.25 0.43
CA ALA A 212 -18.78 -26.52 1.10
C ALA A 212 -18.64 -26.56 2.63
N ALA A 213 -18.35 -27.73 3.20
CA ALA A 213 -18.11 -27.90 4.63
C ALA A 213 -16.86 -27.12 5.09
N ILE A 214 -15.77 -27.13 4.31
CA ILE A 214 -14.57 -26.35 4.59
C ILE A 214 -14.91 -24.86 4.63
N VAL A 215 -15.68 -24.32 3.67
CA VAL A 215 -16.10 -22.91 3.66
C VAL A 215 -16.81 -22.53 4.95
N MET A 216 -17.76 -23.34 5.39
CA MET A 216 -18.51 -23.12 6.63
C MET A 216 -17.62 -23.23 7.87
N ALA A 217 -16.75 -24.22 7.92
CA ALA A 217 -15.84 -24.45 9.04
C ALA A 217 -14.80 -23.31 9.19
N LEU A 218 -14.29 -22.77 8.08
CA LEU A 218 -13.35 -21.63 8.08
C LEU A 218 -13.92 -20.40 8.81
N GLN A 219 -15.23 -20.16 8.77
CA GLN A 219 -15.87 -19.03 9.47
C GLN A 219 -15.72 -19.14 11.00
N THR A 220 -15.54 -20.37 11.54
CA THR A 220 -15.37 -20.59 12.98
C THR A 220 -13.99 -20.14 13.48
N ILE A 221 -12.99 -20.00 12.62
CA ILE A 221 -11.65 -19.58 13.03
C ILE A 221 -11.67 -18.17 13.61
N VAL A 222 -12.26 -17.21 12.92
CA VAL A 222 -12.39 -15.83 13.41
C VAL A 222 -13.28 -15.79 14.65
N SER A 223 -14.43 -16.48 14.61
CA SER A 223 -15.42 -16.40 15.71
C SER A 223 -15.07 -17.21 16.95
N ARG A 224 -14.13 -18.18 16.90
CA ARG A 224 -13.84 -19.13 18.00
C ARG A 224 -12.36 -19.30 18.34
N ASN A 225 -11.44 -18.81 17.51
CA ASN A 225 -9.99 -18.95 17.78
C ASN A 225 -9.27 -17.61 17.93
N VAL A 226 -9.80 -16.53 17.35
CA VAL A 226 -9.22 -15.18 17.47
C VAL A 226 -9.88 -14.49 18.66
N ASP A 227 -9.07 -13.79 19.47
CA ASP A 227 -9.58 -12.92 20.53
C ASP A 227 -10.46 -11.83 19.90
N PRO A 228 -11.71 -11.62 20.39
CA PRO A 228 -12.63 -10.62 19.83
C PRO A 228 -12.09 -9.18 19.86
N LEU A 229 -11.04 -8.88 20.61
CA LEU A 229 -10.36 -7.59 20.60
C LEU A 229 -9.36 -7.45 19.45
N HIS A 230 -9.06 -8.53 18.73
CA HIS A 230 -8.13 -8.52 17.60
C HIS A 230 -8.89 -8.59 16.26
N THR A 231 -8.41 -7.80 15.30
CA THR A 231 -8.98 -7.80 13.94
C THR A 231 -8.41 -8.95 13.12
N ALA A 232 -9.30 -9.75 12.57
CA ALA A 232 -8.98 -10.83 11.64
C ALA A 232 -10.08 -10.99 10.58
N VAL A 233 -9.67 -11.27 9.33
CA VAL A 233 -10.59 -11.53 8.22
C VAL A 233 -10.17 -12.80 7.50
N VAL A 234 -11.13 -13.70 7.26
CA VAL A 234 -10.97 -14.88 6.41
C VAL A 234 -12.12 -14.89 5.40
N THR A 235 -11.79 -14.60 4.14
CA THR A 235 -12.78 -14.50 3.06
C THR A 235 -12.50 -15.56 2.01
N VAL A 236 -13.45 -16.46 1.78
CA VAL A 236 -13.45 -17.33 0.59
C VAL A 236 -14.05 -16.53 -0.56
N GLY A 237 -13.20 -16.14 -1.52
CA GLY A 237 -13.57 -15.31 -2.66
C GLY A 237 -14.12 -16.11 -3.85
N ALA A 238 -13.67 -17.37 -4.01
CA ALA A 238 -14.13 -18.24 -5.08
C ALA A 238 -14.22 -19.71 -4.66
N LEU A 239 -15.19 -20.41 -5.23
CA LEU A 239 -15.33 -21.86 -5.16
C LEU A 239 -15.70 -22.37 -6.56
N HIS A 240 -14.87 -23.24 -7.12
CA HIS A 240 -15.05 -23.82 -8.45
C HIS A 240 -15.13 -25.35 -8.36
N ALA A 241 -16.26 -25.94 -8.72
CA ALA A 241 -16.48 -27.39 -8.71
C ALA A 241 -17.64 -27.80 -9.63
N GLY A 242 -17.46 -28.88 -10.38
CA GLY A 242 -18.50 -29.51 -11.18
C GLY A 242 -18.85 -28.75 -12.47
N GLN A 243 -19.52 -29.46 -13.40
CA GLN A 243 -19.96 -28.92 -14.70
C GLN A 243 -21.36 -29.41 -15.08
N ALA A 244 -21.82 -30.49 -14.48
CA ALA A 244 -23.11 -31.11 -14.78
C ALA A 244 -23.83 -31.59 -13.52
N ASN A 245 -25.15 -31.50 -13.52
CA ASN A 245 -25.99 -31.77 -12.35
C ASN A 245 -26.06 -33.26 -11.94
N ASN A 246 -25.67 -34.18 -12.80
CA ASN A 246 -25.68 -35.62 -12.59
C ASN A 246 -24.28 -36.25 -12.46
N VAL A 247 -23.24 -35.44 -12.34
CA VAL A 247 -21.82 -35.85 -12.22
C VAL A 247 -21.21 -35.28 -10.95
N ILE A 248 -20.71 -36.15 -10.07
CA ILE A 248 -19.86 -35.74 -8.95
C ILE A 248 -18.48 -35.44 -9.50
N PRO A 249 -17.90 -34.21 -9.28
CA PRO A 249 -16.58 -33.87 -9.78
C PRO A 249 -15.48 -34.64 -9.04
N ALA A 250 -14.28 -34.70 -9.62
CA ALA A 250 -13.10 -35.23 -8.95
C ALA A 250 -12.27 -34.16 -8.23
N LEU A 251 -12.56 -32.86 -8.46
CA LEU A 251 -11.82 -31.73 -7.93
C LEU A 251 -12.75 -30.58 -7.57
N ALA A 252 -12.51 -29.95 -6.43
CA ALA A 252 -13.01 -28.61 -6.08
C ALA A 252 -11.85 -27.70 -5.72
N ILE A 253 -11.93 -26.42 -6.11
CA ILE A 253 -10.90 -25.40 -5.85
C ILE A 253 -11.54 -24.26 -5.06
N LEU A 254 -10.88 -23.87 -3.97
CA LEU A 254 -11.24 -22.72 -3.15
C LEU A 254 -10.10 -21.68 -3.24
N GLU A 255 -10.45 -20.42 -3.40
CA GLU A 255 -9.50 -19.31 -3.33
C GLU A 255 -9.94 -18.36 -2.23
N PHE A 256 -9.00 -17.96 -1.36
CA PHE A 256 -9.31 -17.10 -0.23
C PHE A 256 -8.19 -16.15 0.16
N SER A 257 -8.60 -15.07 0.82
CA SER A 257 -7.71 -14.07 1.40
C SER A 257 -7.84 -14.04 2.92
N VAL A 258 -6.72 -13.76 3.59
CA VAL A 258 -6.62 -13.68 5.05
C VAL A 258 -5.99 -12.36 5.42
N ARG A 259 -6.58 -11.67 6.42
CA ARG A 259 -6.08 -10.39 6.92
C ARG A 259 -5.97 -10.43 8.44
N ALA A 260 -4.95 -9.76 8.99
CA ALA A 260 -4.78 -9.55 10.43
C ALA A 260 -4.06 -8.24 10.70
N LEU A 261 -4.39 -7.58 11.81
CA LEU A 261 -3.69 -6.38 12.30
C LEU A 261 -2.61 -6.70 13.36
N ASP A 262 -2.43 -7.99 13.67
CA ASP A 262 -1.45 -8.46 14.64
C ASP A 262 -0.64 -9.62 14.03
N PRO A 263 0.71 -9.57 14.08
CA PRO A 263 1.55 -10.63 13.54
C PRO A 263 1.32 -12.00 14.16
N GLN A 264 0.97 -12.08 15.46
CA GLN A 264 0.69 -13.35 16.13
C GLN A 264 -0.66 -13.91 15.69
N VAL A 265 -1.66 -13.04 15.50
CA VAL A 265 -2.95 -13.45 14.93
C VAL A 265 -2.77 -13.94 13.49
N ARG A 266 -1.92 -13.29 12.67
CA ARG A 266 -1.58 -13.78 11.33
C ARG A 266 -1.06 -15.23 11.34
N LEU A 267 -0.11 -15.52 12.24
CA LEU A 267 0.44 -16.87 12.41
C LEU A 267 -0.63 -17.87 12.89
N LEU A 268 -1.45 -17.46 13.86
CA LEU A 268 -2.57 -18.29 14.34
C LEU A 268 -3.54 -18.65 13.21
N LEU A 269 -3.92 -17.67 12.38
CA LEU A 269 -4.81 -17.88 11.25
C LEU A 269 -4.23 -18.92 10.26
N GLU A 270 -2.97 -18.77 9.85
CA GLU A 270 -2.30 -19.73 8.96
C GLU A 270 -2.34 -21.14 9.54
N GLN A 271 -1.96 -21.31 10.81
CA GLN A 271 -1.94 -22.62 11.49
C GLN A 271 -3.34 -23.25 11.59
N ARG A 272 -4.33 -22.45 12.02
CA ARG A 272 -5.69 -22.95 12.22
C ARG A 272 -6.38 -23.28 10.91
N ILE A 273 -6.19 -22.46 9.87
CA ILE A 273 -6.76 -22.71 8.54
C ILE A 273 -6.21 -24.03 7.98
N LYS A 274 -4.88 -24.21 8.00
CA LYS A 274 -4.25 -25.43 7.49
C LYS A 274 -4.75 -26.68 8.23
N ALA A 275 -4.77 -26.64 9.56
CA ALA A 275 -5.22 -27.76 10.38
C ALA A 275 -6.70 -28.11 10.13
N LEU A 276 -7.56 -27.09 10.07
CA LEU A 276 -9.00 -27.27 9.86
C LEU A 276 -9.29 -27.85 8.47
N VAL A 277 -8.66 -27.32 7.41
CA VAL A 277 -8.84 -27.79 6.04
C VAL A 277 -8.47 -29.26 5.90
N LEU A 278 -7.32 -29.66 6.44
CA LEU A 278 -6.86 -31.05 6.38
C LEU A 278 -7.79 -31.99 7.13
N ALA A 279 -8.21 -31.62 8.35
CA ALA A 279 -9.13 -32.44 9.15
C ALA A 279 -10.52 -32.56 8.50
N GLN A 280 -11.04 -31.49 7.92
CA GLN A 280 -12.32 -31.53 7.19
C GLN A 280 -12.23 -32.42 5.95
N ALA A 281 -11.16 -32.29 5.15
CA ALA A 281 -10.95 -33.13 3.99
C ALA A 281 -10.92 -34.63 4.36
N GLU A 282 -10.17 -34.98 5.42
CA GLU A 282 -10.10 -36.34 5.93
C GLU A 282 -11.47 -36.85 6.36
N SER A 283 -12.29 -36.05 7.06
CA SER A 283 -13.63 -36.45 7.53
C SER A 283 -14.60 -36.77 6.38
N PHE A 284 -14.38 -36.25 5.19
CA PHE A 284 -15.15 -36.54 3.97
C PHE A 284 -14.50 -37.60 3.07
N GLY A 285 -13.37 -38.18 3.48
CA GLY A 285 -12.64 -39.17 2.70
C GLY A 285 -12.02 -38.62 1.44
N VAL A 286 -11.69 -37.31 1.43
CA VAL A 286 -11.01 -36.61 0.33
C VAL A 286 -9.66 -36.12 0.78
N ARG A 287 -8.80 -35.67 -0.17
CA ARG A 287 -7.48 -35.14 0.12
C ARG A 287 -7.45 -33.64 -0.23
N ALA A 288 -6.90 -32.82 0.65
CA ALA A 288 -6.69 -31.40 0.37
C ALA A 288 -5.21 -31.09 0.17
N GLU A 289 -4.92 -30.22 -0.80
CA GLU A 289 -3.65 -29.56 -0.98
C GLU A 289 -3.84 -28.07 -0.77
N ILE A 290 -2.89 -27.43 -0.04
CA ILE A 290 -2.96 -26.02 0.32
C ILE A 290 -1.72 -25.33 -0.24
N ASP A 291 -1.94 -24.44 -1.19
CA ASP A 291 -0.94 -23.49 -1.68
C ASP A 291 -1.12 -22.18 -0.93
N TRP A 292 -0.25 -21.91 0.06
CA TRP A 292 -0.29 -20.72 0.90
C TRP A 292 0.75 -19.69 0.40
N ARG A 293 0.29 -18.51 0.02
CA ARG A 293 1.13 -17.40 -0.41
C ARG A 293 1.09 -16.28 0.62
N LYS A 294 2.23 -16.04 1.28
CA LYS A 294 2.39 -14.89 2.16
C LYS A 294 2.49 -13.63 1.31
N GLY A 295 1.59 -12.70 1.55
CA GLY A 295 1.64 -11.36 1.01
C GLY A 295 2.29 -10.38 2.00
N TYR A 296 1.75 -9.17 2.10
CA TYR A 296 2.33 -8.09 2.90
C TYR A 296 2.23 -8.35 4.40
N CYS A 297 3.23 -7.90 5.16
CA CYS A 297 3.19 -7.95 6.61
C CYS A 297 2.25 -6.87 7.18
N VAL A 298 1.99 -6.92 8.49
CA VAL A 298 1.26 -5.84 9.18
C VAL A 298 2.09 -4.58 9.10
N LEU A 299 1.49 -3.48 8.65
CA LEU A 299 2.13 -2.17 8.70
C LEU A 299 2.05 -1.64 10.13
N VAL A 300 3.22 -1.52 10.76
CA VAL A 300 3.34 -1.06 12.15
C VAL A 300 4.16 0.23 12.18
N ASN A 301 3.48 1.33 12.46
CA ASN A 301 4.12 2.63 12.62
C ASN A 301 4.86 2.73 13.96
N SER A 302 6.08 3.25 13.95
CA SER A 302 6.85 3.54 15.15
C SER A 302 6.23 4.72 15.91
N VAL A 303 6.08 4.60 17.22
CA VAL A 303 5.41 5.61 18.05
C VAL A 303 6.12 6.96 17.98
N ALA A 304 7.44 6.98 18.12
CA ALA A 304 8.23 8.22 18.15
C ALA A 304 8.21 8.96 16.82
N GLU A 305 8.36 8.25 15.70
CA GLU A 305 8.34 8.80 14.35
C GLU A 305 6.93 9.28 13.98
N THR A 306 5.89 8.56 14.39
CA THR A 306 4.50 8.98 14.18
C THR A 306 4.17 10.23 14.98
N ASP A 307 4.62 10.32 16.21
CA ASP A 307 4.45 11.51 17.06
C ASP A 307 5.16 12.71 16.44
N PHE A 308 6.39 12.52 15.97
CA PHE A 308 7.14 13.55 15.28
C PHE A 308 6.40 14.02 14.00
N ALA A 309 5.97 13.11 13.14
CA ALA A 309 5.25 13.40 11.92
C ALA A 309 3.93 14.15 12.18
N ARG A 310 3.21 13.75 13.24
CA ARG A 310 1.98 14.38 13.73
C ARG A 310 2.21 15.82 14.18
N GLN A 311 3.28 16.09 14.93
CA GLN A 311 3.61 17.44 15.37
C GLN A 311 3.93 18.38 14.19
N VAL A 312 4.60 17.88 13.15
CA VAL A 312 4.82 18.64 11.92
C VAL A 312 3.49 19.03 11.26
N ALA A 313 2.54 18.08 11.15
CA ALA A 313 1.22 18.37 10.57
C ALA A 313 0.45 19.39 11.42
N LEU A 314 0.40 19.21 12.75
CA LEU A 314 -0.26 20.16 13.67
C LEU A 314 0.29 21.60 13.51
N THR A 315 1.60 21.72 13.34
CA THR A 315 2.25 23.02 13.14
C THR A 315 1.95 23.63 11.77
N LEU A 316 1.79 22.79 10.74
CA LEU A 316 1.57 23.24 9.36
C LEU A 316 0.12 23.64 9.09
N VAL A 317 -0.84 22.81 9.49
CA VAL A 317 -2.26 22.96 9.11
C VAL A 317 -3.22 23.25 10.26
N GLY A 318 -2.75 23.19 11.51
CA GLY A 318 -3.58 23.38 12.70
C GLY A 318 -4.29 22.10 13.16
N PRO A 319 -4.74 22.07 14.44
CA PRO A 319 -5.32 20.86 15.04
C PRO A 319 -6.66 20.45 14.41
N GLU A 320 -7.40 21.37 13.83
CA GLU A 320 -8.69 21.11 13.17
C GLU A 320 -8.58 20.30 11.88
N ARG A 321 -7.35 20.20 11.32
CA ARG A 321 -7.07 19.43 10.10
C ARG A 321 -6.18 18.22 10.37
N VAL A 322 -6.15 17.73 11.62
CA VAL A 322 -5.33 16.58 12.00
C VAL A 322 -6.13 15.63 12.89
N THR A 323 -6.30 14.40 12.44
CA THR A 323 -6.78 13.29 13.28
C THR A 323 -5.58 12.62 13.94
N LEU A 324 -5.48 12.73 15.26
CA LEU A 324 -4.32 12.26 16.02
C LEU A 324 -4.22 10.73 16.05
N HIS A 325 -5.36 10.03 16.13
CA HIS A 325 -5.46 8.58 16.23
C HIS A 325 -6.59 8.09 15.33
N GLY A 326 -6.27 7.87 14.05
CA GLY A 326 -7.20 7.32 13.08
C GLY A 326 -7.48 5.82 13.28
N PRO A 327 -8.51 5.28 12.63
CA PRO A 327 -8.78 3.85 12.65
C PRO A 327 -7.67 3.06 11.94
N ALA A 328 -7.50 1.80 12.32
CA ALA A 328 -6.72 0.86 11.52
C ALA A 328 -7.50 0.48 10.25
N LEU A 329 -6.78 0.19 9.19
CA LEU A 329 -7.34 -0.21 7.90
C LEU A 329 -7.11 -1.70 7.65
N THR A 330 -8.08 -2.35 7.01
CA THR A 330 -7.96 -3.77 6.61
C THR A 330 -7.30 -3.95 5.24
N GLY A 331 -6.97 -2.86 4.53
CA GLY A 331 -6.05 -2.84 3.40
C GLY A 331 -4.64 -3.23 3.83
N SER A 332 -3.79 -3.53 2.86
CA SER A 332 -2.37 -3.84 3.08
C SER A 332 -1.51 -2.91 2.23
N GLU A 333 -0.26 -2.72 2.67
CA GLU A 333 0.69 -1.78 2.08
C GLU A 333 2.11 -2.37 2.24
N ASP A 334 2.91 -2.39 1.18
CA ASP A 334 4.22 -3.03 1.20
C ASP A 334 5.32 -2.16 1.83
N PHE A 335 5.08 -0.86 2.04
CA PHE A 335 5.93 -0.02 2.89
C PHE A 335 6.13 -0.62 4.30
N ALA A 336 5.21 -1.50 4.71
CA ALA A 336 5.32 -2.29 5.94
C ALA A 336 6.67 -3.00 6.05
N PHE A 337 7.22 -3.51 4.95
CA PHE A 337 8.53 -4.17 4.95
C PHE A 337 9.69 -3.21 5.19
N MET A 338 9.59 -1.96 4.72
CA MET A 338 10.57 -0.92 5.05
C MET A 338 10.53 -0.61 6.55
N LEU A 339 9.34 -0.55 7.14
CA LEU A 339 9.16 -0.32 8.59
C LEU A 339 9.64 -1.48 9.46
N GLU A 340 9.74 -2.71 8.95
CA GLU A 340 10.40 -3.82 9.65
C GLU A 340 11.93 -3.63 9.78
N LYS A 341 12.52 -2.75 8.97
CA LYS A 341 13.97 -2.51 8.92
C LYS A 341 14.38 -1.17 9.51
N ILE A 342 13.61 -0.13 9.24
CA ILE A 342 13.90 1.26 9.59
C ILE A 342 12.69 1.82 10.35
N PRO A 343 12.87 2.49 11.51
CA PRO A 343 11.77 3.14 12.19
C PRO A 343 11.13 4.21 11.29
N GLY A 344 9.82 4.38 11.40
CA GLY A 344 9.14 5.32 10.52
C GLY A 344 7.64 5.40 10.73
N SER A 345 6.98 6.13 9.85
CA SER A 345 5.54 6.31 9.89
C SER A 345 4.92 6.41 8.50
N TYR A 346 3.85 5.69 8.32
CA TYR A 346 2.92 5.81 7.21
C TYR A 346 1.70 6.62 7.68
N LEU A 347 1.39 7.69 6.97
CA LEU A 347 0.30 8.60 7.31
C LEU A 347 -0.66 8.76 6.13
N LEU A 348 -1.86 9.27 6.41
CA LEU A 348 -2.85 9.51 5.38
C LEU A 348 -3.10 11.02 5.20
N ILE A 349 -3.40 11.41 3.96
CA ILE A 349 -3.93 12.72 3.61
C ILE A 349 -5.29 12.57 2.94
N GLY A 350 -6.31 13.27 3.45
CA GLY A 350 -7.66 13.20 2.91
C GLY A 350 -7.72 13.67 1.45
N ASN A 351 -8.41 12.89 0.62
CA ASN A 351 -8.56 13.17 -0.83
C ASN A 351 -9.86 13.89 -1.19
N GLY A 352 -10.83 13.88 -0.27
CA GLY A 352 -12.18 14.44 -0.41
C GLY A 352 -13.20 13.56 0.30
N ASP A 353 -14.33 14.13 0.71
CA ASP A 353 -15.41 13.46 1.41
C ASP A 353 -16.79 13.86 0.85
N GLY A 354 -17.83 13.12 1.22
CA GLY A 354 -19.20 13.35 0.75
C GLY A 354 -19.30 13.34 -0.78
N ASP A 355 -19.80 14.43 -1.36
CA ASP A 355 -19.94 14.63 -2.80
C ASP A 355 -18.80 15.50 -3.39
N SER A 356 -17.73 15.74 -2.64
CA SER A 356 -16.62 16.57 -3.09
C SER A 356 -15.75 15.85 -4.13
N ALA A 357 -14.97 16.64 -4.88
CA ALA A 357 -13.94 16.08 -5.76
C ALA A 357 -12.97 15.20 -4.95
N GLY A 358 -12.60 14.04 -5.50
CA GLY A 358 -11.71 13.08 -4.86
C GLY A 358 -12.37 12.18 -3.80
N ALA A 359 -13.69 12.28 -3.55
CA ALA A 359 -14.39 11.43 -2.59
C ALA A 359 -14.61 9.99 -3.05
N CYS A 360 -14.50 9.72 -4.36
CA CYS A 360 -14.61 8.37 -4.90
C CYS A 360 -13.47 7.49 -4.34
N MET A 361 -13.83 6.30 -3.82
CA MET A 361 -12.89 5.40 -3.16
C MET A 361 -11.83 4.90 -4.15
N VAL A 362 -10.61 4.66 -3.64
CA VAL A 362 -9.52 4.02 -4.40
C VAL A 362 -9.97 2.67 -4.99
N HIS A 363 -9.33 2.22 -6.07
CA HIS A 363 -9.64 1.02 -6.86
C HIS A 363 -11.02 1.07 -7.57
N ASN A 364 -11.66 2.24 -7.61
CA ASN A 364 -12.91 2.43 -8.34
C ASN A 364 -12.64 3.06 -9.73
N PRO A 365 -13.33 2.64 -10.80
CA PRO A 365 -13.18 3.24 -12.14
C PRO A 365 -13.45 4.76 -12.20
N GLY A 366 -14.17 5.30 -11.23
CA GLY A 366 -14.46 6.74 -11.10
C GLY A 366 -13.52 7.51 -10.16
N TYR A 367 -12.47 6.86 -9.64
CA TYR A 367 -11.51 7.51 -8.75
C TYR A 367 -10.69 8.58 -9.49
N ASP A 368 -10.38 9.69 -8.79
CA ASP A 368 -9.35 10.67 -9.20
C ASP A 368 -8.65 11.24 -7.97
N PHE A 369 -7.35 11.45 -8.08
CA PHE A 369 -6.58 12.13 -7.05
C PHE A 369 -6.93 13.61 -7.03
N ASN A 370 -7.12 14.19 -5.85
CA ASN A 370 -7.44 15.62 -5.72
C ASN A 370 -6.16 16.46 -5.83
N ASP A 371 -6.03 17.20 -6.93
CA ASP A 371 -4.86 18.02 -7.22
C ASP A 371 -4.54 19.07 -6.13
N ASP A 372 -5.52 19.51 -5.32
CA ASP A 372 -5.32 20.45 -4.22
C ASP A 372 -4.41 19.87 -3.11
N ASN A 373 -4.25 18.54 -3.06
CA ASN A 373 -3.32 17.87 -2.15
C ASN A 373 -1.85 18.07 -2.52
N ILE A 374 -1.52 18.37 -3.78
CA ILE A 374 -0.13 18.49 -4.23
C ILE A 374 0.61 19.56 -3.43
N ALA A 375 0.04 20.76 -3.32
CA ALA A 375 0.67 21.84 -2.55
C ALA A 375 0.75 21.51 -1.04
N THR A 376 -0.32 20.93 -0.49
CA THR A 376 -0.39 20.59 0.96
C THR A 376 0.61 19.49 1.31
N GLY A 377 0.65 18.40 0.53
CA GLY A 377 1.57 17.29 0.75
C GLY A 377 3.03 17.67 0.52
N ALA A 378 3.32 18.46 -0.53
CA ALA A 378 4.67 18.96 -0.76
C ALA A 378 5.16 19.89 0.37
N SER A 379 4.27 20.76 0.88
CA SER A 379 4.56 21.62 2.04
C SER A 379 4.85 20.79 3.29
N TYR A 380 4.07 19.72 3.49
CA TYR A 380 4.25 18.82 4.61
C TYR A 380 5.61 18.10 4.55
N TRP A 381 5.98 17.54 3.39
CA TRP A 381 7.27 16.89 3.21
C TRP A 381 8.45 17.86 3.42
N SER A 382 8.34 19.08 2.90
CA SER A 382 9.38 20.11 3.10
C SER A 382 9.53 20.49 4.57
N ALA A 383 8.40 20.63 5.28
CA ALA A 383 8.40 20.94 6.72
C ALA A 383 8.95 19.76 7.56
N LEU A 384 8.63 18.51 7.18
CA LEU A 384 9.13 17.31 7.85
C LEU A 384 10.65 17.18 7.70
N VAL A 385 11.19 17.41 6.50
CA VAL A 385 12.64 17.42 6.25
C VAL A 385 13.33 18.47 7.13
N GLN A 386 12.82 19.70 7.10
CA GLN A 386 13.38 20.79 7.91
C GLN A 386 13.34 20.46 9.41
N ALA A 387 12.20 20.00 9.92
CA ALA A 387 12.04 19.67 11.33
C ALA A 387 12.92 18.48 11.75
N PHE A 388 13.07 17.46 10.89
CA PHE A 388 13.89 16.29 11.16
C PHE A 388 15.35 16.66 11.38
N PHE A 389 15.94 17.44 10.49
CA PHE A 389 17.36 17.80 10.59
C PHE A 389 17.65 18.93 11.58
N LEU A 390 16.67 19.75 11.97
CA LEU A 390 16.83 20.77 13.01
C LEU A 390 16.78 20.21 14.44
N LYS A 391 16.14 19.06 14.67
CA LYS A 391 16.11 18.40 15.99
C LYS A 391 17.48 17.84 16.33
N THR A 392 18.05 18.26 17.46
CA THR A 392 19.35 17.78 17.97
C THR A 392 19.32 16.38 18.53
N HIS A 393 18.14 15.85 18.88
CA HIS A 393 17.93 14.47 19.35
C HIS A 393 16.53 13.97 18.90
N PHE A 394 16.48 12.85 18.19
CA PHE A 394 15.36 11.92 18.24
C PHE A 394 15.57 11.08 19.51
N PRO A 395 14.50 10.78 20.28
CA PRO A 395 14.62 9.96 21.48
C PRO A 395 15.08 8.55 21.16
#